data_c356d03e68d7d01036a5b0a79ded5e4b
#
_entry.id   c356d03e68d7d01036a5b0a79ded5e4b
#
_cell.length_a   1.000
_cell.length_b   1.000
_cell.length_c   1.000
_cell.angle_alpha   90.00
_cell.angle_beta   90.00
_cell.angle_gamma   90.00
#
_symmetry.space_group_name_H-M   'P 1'
#
loop_
_entity.id
_entity.type
_entity.pdbx_description
1 polymer ?
#
loop_
_entity_poly.entity_id
_entity_poly.type
_entity_poly.pdbx_seq_one_letter_code
_entity_poly.pdbx_strand_id
1 'polypeptide(L)'
;DRVLAITSHLPHLIAFNIVATAFDMETVEQGEVVKYSAGGFRDFTRIAASDPVMWRDVFLNNKDAVLECLGRFSEDLAALQRAIRWGDGETLFNEFNRARSIRKAIIDAGQDSGAVNFGRNLPKGDEDEGA
;
A
#
# COMPACT_ATOMS: atom_id res chain seq x y z
N ASP A 1 -2.96 -7.41 16.38
CA ASP A 1 -4.05 -6.52 15.99
C ASP A 1 -4.27 -6.60 14.49
N ARG A 2 -5.43 -7.11 14.10
CA ARG A 2 -5.73 -7.34 12.68
C ARG A 2 -5.89 -6.03 11.91
N VAL A 3 -6.43 -5.00 12.56
CA VAL A 3 -6.62 -3.72 11.87
C VAL A 3 -5.26 -3.12 11.48
N LEU A 4 -4.32 -3.08 12.41
CA LEU A 4 -3.00 -2.56 12.11
C LEU A 4 -2.25 -3.45 11.13
N ALA A 5 -2.48 -4.76 11.18
CA ALA A 5 -1.82 -5.66 10.25
C ALA A 5 -2.16 -5.32 8.80
N ILE A 6 -3.43 -5.03 8.52
CA ILE A 6 -3.84 -4.74 7.14
C ILE A 6 -3.65 -3.28 6.76
N THR A 7 -3.77 -2.36 7.71
CA THR A 7 -3.73 -0.94 7.37
C THR A 7 -2.35 -0.32 7.46
N SER A 8 -1.44 -0.93 8.19
CA SER A 8 -0.11 -0.37 8.38
C SER A 8 0.99 -1.39 8.13
N HIS A 9 0.92 -2.54 8.78
CA HIS A 9 2.02 -3.50 8.73
C HIS A 9 2.21 -4.10 7.34
N LEU A 10 1.13 -4.61 6.75
CA LEU A 10 1.23 -5.21 5.43
C LEU A 10 1.67 -4.20 4.36
N PRO A 11 1.14 -2.97 4.32
CA PRO A 11 1.65 -2.00 3.35
C PRO A 11 3.14 -1.73 3.48
N HIS A 12 3.68 -1.66 4.70
CA HIS A 12 5.11 -1.46 4.86
C HIS A 12 5.91 -2.67 4.36
N LEU A 13 5.41 -3.88 4.65
CA LEU A 13 6.07 -5.08 4.17
C LEU A 13 6.14 -5.11 2.65
N ILE A 14 5.01 -4.78 2.00
CA ILE A 14 4.95 -4.77 0.55
C ILE A 14 5.90 -3.70 -0.01
N ALA A 15 5.93 -2.51 0.60
CA ALA A 15 6.80 -1.44 0.13
C ALA A 15 8.27 -1.83 0.22
N PHE A 16 8.70 -2.40 1.35
CA PHE A 16 10.07 -2.88 1.48
C PHE A 16 10.37 -3.93 0.41
N ASN A 17 9.44 -4.88 0.25
CA ASN A 17 9.68 -6.00 -0.64
C ASN A 17 9.73 -5.59 -2.10
N ILE A 18 8.83 -4.70 -2.53
CA ILE A 18 8.81 -4.32 -3.94
C ILE A 18 10.03 -3.50 -4.32
N VAL A 19 10.57 -2.70 -3.39
CA VAL A 19 11.81 -1.98 -3.65
C VAL A 19 12.96 -2.98 -3.87
N ALA A 20 13.06 -3.97 -2.99
CA ALA A 20 14.10 -4.98 -3.11
C ALA A 20 13.95 -5.78 -4.41
N THR A 21 12.71 -6.18 -4.73
CA THR A 21 12.45 -6.93 -5.95
C THR A 21 12.82 -6.13 -7.20
N ALA A 22 12.43 -4.85 -7.23
CA ALA A 22 12.75 -4.01 -8.36
C ALA A 22 14.26 -3.88 -8.55
N PHE A 23 14.97 -3.69 -7.45
CA PHE A 23 16.43 -3.58 -7.52
C PHE A 23 17.06 -4.88 -8.02
N ASP A 24 16.59 -6.01 -7.50
CA ASP A 24 17.14 -7.31 -7.90
C ASP A 24 16.91 -7.59 -9.38
N MET A 25 15.74 -7.23 -9.89
CA MET A 25 15.42 -7.46 -11.30
C MET A 25 16.21 -6.55 -12.22
N GLU A 26 16.68 -5.42 -11.70
CA GLU A 26 17.41 -4.42 -12.47
C GLU A 26 18.90 -4.47 -12.19
N THR A 27 19.43 -5.66 -11.97
CA THR A 27 20.85 -5.80 -11.59
C THR A 27 21.80 -5.13 -12.56
N VAL A 28 21.46 -5.13 -13.85
CA VAL A 28 22.32 -4.52 -14.87
C VAL A 28 21.95 -3.06 -15.12
N GLU A 29 20.71 -2.70 -14.86
CA GLU A 29 20.19 -1.38 -15.19
C GLU A 29 19.66 -0.67 -13.96
N GLN A 30 20.37 -0.81 -12.85
CA GLN A 30 19.97 -0.19 -11.59
C GLN A 30 19.75 1.30 -11.72
N GLY A 31 20.55 1.94 -12.56
CA GLY A 31 20.38 3.37 -12.80
C GLY A 31 19.03 3.72 -13.39
N GLU A 32 18.42 2.78 -14.09
CA GLU A 32 17.12 3.03 -14.69
C GLU A 32 15.99 2.97 -13.68
N VAL A 33 16.09 2.06 -12.68
CA VAL A 33 15.10 2.03 -11.61
C VAL A 33 15.08 3.37 -10.89
N VAL A 34 16.26 3.88 -10.52
CA VAL A 34 16.36 5.16 -9.85
C VAL A 34 15.90 6.28 -10.78
N LYS A 35 16.34 6.23 -12.03
CA LYS A 35 16.06 7.29 -12.99
C LYS A 35 14.60 7.39 -13.33
N TYR A 36 13.90 6.26 -13.44
CA TYR A 36 12.50 6.23 -13.83
C TYR A 36 11.55 5.94 -12.68
N SER A 37 12.04 6.07 -11.45
CA SER A 37 11.18 5.97 -10.26
C SER A 37 10.32 7.20 -10.17
N ALA A 38 9.36 7.31 -11.07
CA ALA A 38 8.50 8.48 -11.10
C ALA A 38 7.36 8.32 -10.09
N GLY A 39 6.44 9.25 -10.12
CA GLY A 39 5.45 9.45 -9.09
C GLY A 39 4.84 8.21 -8.47
N GLY A 40 4.32 7.29 -9.28
CA GLY A 40 3.63 6.12 -8.75
C GLY A 40 4.51 5.23 -7.90
N PHE A 41 5.67 4.87 -8.42
CA PHE A 41 6.59 4.01 -7.69
C PHE A 41 7.12 4.73 -6.45
N ARG A 42 7.51 5.98 -6.61
CA ARG A 42 8.05 6.78 -5.50
C ARG A 42 7.03 6.92 -4.38
N ASP A 43 5.80 7.28 -4.73
CA ASP A 43 4.77 7.48 -3.72
C ASP A 43 4.42 6.18 -3.02
N PHE A 44 4.29 5.10 -3.78
CA PHE A 44 3.94 3.81 -3.21
C PHE A 44 5.02 3.29 -2.27
N THR A 45 6.30 3.52 -2.62
CA THR A 45 7.41 2.96 -1.85
C THR A 45 8.01 3.94 -0.85
N ARG A 46 7.43 5.11 -0.69
CA ARG A 46 7.98 6.13 0.21
C ARG A 46 8.21 5.60 1.62
N ILE A 47 7.30 4.78 2.10
CA ILE A 47 7.40 4.26 3.46
C ILE A 47 8.49 3.19 3.61
N ALA A 48 9.10 2.75 2.51
CA ALA A 48 10.20 1.78 2.60
C ALA A 48 11.49 2.40 3.13
N ALA A 49 11.51 3.71 3.33
CA ALA A 49 12.66 4.38 3.94
C ALA A 49 12.53 4.46 5.46
N SER A 50 11.77 3.55 6.05
CA SER A 50 11.52 3.54 7.49
C SER A 50 12.58 2.70 8.21
N ASP A 51 12.61 2.86 9.53
CA ASP A 51 13.61 2.20 10.39
C ASP A 51 13.43 0.68 10.36
N PRO A 52 14.44 -0.06 9.89
CA PRO A 52 14.30 -1.52 9.78
C PRO A 52 14.26 -2.23 11.13
N VAL A 53 14.88 -1.69 12.17
CA VAL A 53 14.86 -2.33 13.48
C VAL A 53 13.44 -2.25 14.08
N MET A 54 12.86 -1.06 14.03
CA MET A 54 11.51 -0.89 14.55
C MET A 54 10.52 -1.78 13.79
N TRP A 55 10.60 -1.81 12.47
CA TRP A 55 9.64 -2.59 11.69
C TRP A 55 9.85 -4.08 11.83
N ARG A 56 11.10 -4.54 11.97
CA ARG A 56 11.35 -5.94 12.31
C ARG A 56 10.57 -6.32 13.57
N ASP A 57 10.67 -5.49 14.58
CA ASP A 57 10.03 -5.78 15.85
C ASP A 57 8.50 -5.69 15.75
N VAL A 58 8.00 -4.74 14.98
CA VAL A 58 6.56 -4.63 14.75
C VAL A 58 6.00 -5.92 14.15
N PHE A 59 6.68 -6.45 13.12
CA PHE A 59 6.20 -7.68 12.48
C PHE A 59 6.26 -8.87 13.42
N LEU A 60 7.32 -8.99 14.18
CA LEU A 60 7.45 -10.11 15.09
C LEU A 60 6.45 -10.04 16.23
N ASN A 61 6.10 -8.84 16.67
CA ASN A 61 5.16 -8.66 17.76
C ASN A 61 3.71 -8.81 17.33
N ASN A 62 3.42 -8.72 16.03
CA ASN A 62 2.06 -8.90 15.51
C ASN A 62 2.04 -10.01 14.48
N LYS A 63 2.82 -11.05 14.72
CA LYS A 63 3.12 -12.08 13.73
C LYS A 63 1.87 -12.78 13.19
N ASP A 64 1.00 -13.25 14.09
CA ASP A 64 -0.13 -14.06 13.65
C ASP A 64 -1.08 -13.25 12.79
N ALA A 65 -1.39 -12.03 13.18
CA ALA A 65 -2.29 -11.18 12.41
C ALA A 65 -1.66 -10.81 11.07
N VAL A 66 -0.36 -10.50 11.06
CA VAL A 66 0.33 -10.17 9.81
C VAL A 66 0.32 -11.37 8.86
N LEU A 67 0.60 -12.56 9.37
CA LEU A 67 0.61 -13.76 8.52
C LEU A 67 -0.76 -14.06 7.94
N GLU A 68 -1.80 -13.85 8.72
CA GLU A 68 -3.16 -14.05 8.21
C GLU A 68 -3.47 -13.08 7.07
N CYS A 69 -3.16 -11.80 7.27
CA CYS A 69 -3.40 -10.79 6.24
C CYS A 69 -2.54 -11.03 5.00
N LEU A 70 -1.28 -11.39 5.22
CA LEU A 70 -0.38 -11.66 4.10
C LEU A 70 -0.84 -12.86 3.30
N GLY A 71 -1.32 -13.90 3.97
CA GLY A 71 -1.85 -15.07 3.28
C GLY A 71 -3.02 -14.71 2.37
N ARG A 72 -3.97 -13.93 2.89
CA ARG A 72 -5.10 -13.49 2.10
C ARG A 72 -4.66 -12.61 0.94
N PHE A 73 -3.77 -11.67 1.21
CA PHE A 73 -3.27 -10.79 0.17
C PHE A 73 -2.55 -11.58 -0.93
N SER A 74 -1.76 -12.59 -0.54
CA SER A 74 -1.04 -13.40 -1.51
C SER A 74 -1.99 -14.18 -2.41
N GLU A 75 -3.08 -14.69 -1.85
CA GLU A 75 -4.09 -15.38 -2.65
C GLU A 75 -4.76 -14.43 -3.63
N ASP A 76 -5.11 -13.24 -3.16
CA ASP A 76 -5.76 -12.25 -4.02
C ASP A 76 -4.83 -11.83 -5.15
N LEU A 77 -3.56 -11.62 -4.83
CA LEU A 77 -2.58 -11.24 -5.84
C LEU A 77 -2.35 -12.35 -6.86
N ALA A 78 -2.35 -13.61 -6.40
CA ALA A 78 -2.22 -14.74 -7.31
C ALA A 78 -3.40 -14.84 -8.27
N ALA A 79 -4.60 -14.47 -7.80
CA ALA A 79 -5.76 -14.47 -8.68
C ALA A 79 -5.60 -13.44 -9.79
N LEU A 80 -5.10 -12.26 -9.44
CA LEU A 80 -4.83 -11.24 -10.45
C LEU A 80 -3.72 -11.68 -11.41
N GLN A 81 -2.71 -12.34 -10.88
CA GLN A 81 -1.64 -12.88 -11.71
C GLN A 81 -2.20 -13.85 -12.75
N ARG A 82 -3.11 -14.72 -12.33
CA ARG A 82 -3.74 -15.65 -13.28
C ARG A 82 -4.56 -14.91 -14.32
N ALA A 83 -5.30 -13.88 -13.91
CA ALA A 83 -6.10 -13.10 -14.85
C ALA A 83 -5.20 -12.46 -15.92
N ILE A 84 -4.05 -11.93 -15.49
CA ILE A 84 -3.10 -11.36 -16.44
C ILE A 84 -2.57 -12.43 -17.39
N ARG A 85 -2.19 -13.59 -16.85
CA ARG A 85 -1.62 -14.68 -17.65
C ARG A 85 -2.59 -15.12 -18.73
N TRP A 86 -3.86 -15.22 -18.41
CA TRP A 86 -4.87 -15.73 -19.33
C TRP A 86 -5.54 -14.63 -20.15
N GLY A 87 -5.12 -13.37 -19.97
CA GLY A 87 -5.71 -12.27 -20.70
C GLY A 87 -7.16 -11.98 -20.31
N ASP A 88 -7.51 -12.24 -19.05
CA ASP A 88 -8.88 -12.08 -18.56
C ASP A 88 -9.10 -10.61 -18.16
N GLY A 89 -9.37 -9.79 -19.17
CA GLY A 89 -9.57 -8.36 -18.94
C GLY A 89 -10.78 -8.04 -18.11
N GLU A 90 -11.82 -8.89 -18.19
CA GLU A 90 -13.03 -8.62 -17.45
C GLU A 90 -12.79 -8.74 -15.94
N THR A 91 -12.08 -9.78 -15.52
CA THR A 91 -11.75 -9.92 -14.11
C THR A 91 -10.91 -8.75 -13.62
N LEU A 92 -9.92 -8.35 -14.39
CA LEU A 92 -9.08 -7.21 -14.02
C LEU A 92 -9.89 -5.94 -13.92
N PHE A 93 -10.73 -5.67 -14.91
CA PHE A 93 -11.55 -4.47 -14.89
C PHE A 93 -12.47 -4.44 -13.69
N ASN A 94 -13.14 -5.55 -13.41
CA ASN A 94 -14.11 -5.59 -12.32
C ASN A 94 -13.43 -5.39 -10.98
N GLU A 95 -12.28 -6.01 -10.77
CA GLU A 95 -11.57 -5.87 -9.51
C GLU A 95 -11.00 -4.46 -9.34
N PHE A 96 -10.43 -3.90 -10.40
CA PHE A 96 -9.89 -2.54 -10.31
C PHE A 96 -11.01 -1.53 -10.10
N ASN A 97 -12.14 -1.73 -10.76
CA ASN A 97 -13.27 -0.82 -10.60
C ASN A 97 -13.83 -0.91 -9.17
N ARG A 98 -13.90 -2.10 -8.62
CA ARG A 98 -14.34 -2.28 -7.24
C ARG A 98 -13.40 -1.56 -6.27
N ALA A 99 -12.09 -1.75 -6.45
CA ALA A 99 -11.11 -1.11 -5.58
C ALA A 99 -11.18 0.40 -5.69
N ARG A 100 -11.35 0.91 -6.91
CA ARG A 100 -11.47 2.35 -7.13
C ARG A 100 -12.69 2.92 -6.41
N SER A 101 -13.80 2.22 -6.47
CA SER A 101 -15.03 2.68 -5.80
C SER A 101 -14.85 2.70 -4.29
N ILE A 102 -14.22 1.67 -3.74
CA ILE A 102 -13.95 1.61 -2.31
C ILE A 102 -13.05 2.77 -1.89
N ARG A 103 -12.00 3.02 -2.66
CA ARG A 103 -11.07 4.11 -2.34
C ARG A 103 -11.77 5.45 -2.35
N LYS A 104 -12.63 5.69 -3.34
CA LYS A 104 -13.38 6.95 -3.40
C LYS A 104 -14.29 7.11 -2.19
N ALA A 105 -14.93 6.04 -1.76
CA ALA A 105 -15.78 6.10 -0.59
C ALA A 105 -14.98 6.42 0.67
N ILE A 106 -13.77 5.87 0.78
CA ILE A 106 -12.90 6.15 1.92
C ILE A 106 -12.48 7.62 1.92
N ILE A 107 -12.12 8.16 0.77
CA ILE A 107 -11.72 9.55 0.65
C ILE A 107 -12.88 10.46 1.03
N ASP A 108 -14.07 10.16 0.51
CA ASP A 108 -15.25 10.99 0.80
C ASP A 108 -15.58 10.96 2.29
N ALA A 109 -15.53 9.78 2.91
CA ALA A 109 -15.78 9.65 4.34
C ALA A 109 -14.74 10.41 5.14
N GLY A 110 -13.48 10.37 4.71
CA GLY A 110 -12.41 11.09 5.38
C GLY A 110 -12.60 12.58 5.30
N GLN A 111 -13.04 13.07 4.16
CA GLN A 111 -13.32 14.50 4.00
C GLN A 111 -14.50 14.94 4.88
N ASP A 112 -15.51 14.10 4.95
CA ASP A 112 -16.68 14.41 5.77
C ASP A 112 -16.32 14.46 7.24
N SER A 113 -15.51 13.53 7.69
CA SER A 113 -15.14 13.47 9.10
C SER A 113 -14.12 14.55 9.47
N GLY A 114 -13.32 14.97 8.50
CA GLY A 114 -12.23 15.89 8.77
C GLY A 114 -11.13 15.31 9.61
N ALA A 115 -11.22 14.03 9.92
CA ALA A 115 -10.33 13.41 10.89
C ALA A 115 -9.25 12.55 10.26
N VAL A 116 -9.33 12.27 8.98
CA VAL A 116 -8.53 11.22 8.40
C VAL A 116 -7.25 11.74 7.75
N ASN A 117 -6.69 12.77 8.31
CA ASN A 117 -5.46 13.32 7.77
C ASN A 117 -4.22 12.68 8.36
N PHE A 118 -4.40 11.72 9.21
CA PHE A 118 -3.29 10.95 9.77
C PHE A 118 -2.23 11.86 10.39
N GLY A 119 -2.70 12.91 11.08
CA GLY A 119 -1.80 13.83 11.75
C GLY A 119 -1.24 14.94 10.87
N ARG A 120 -1.66 15.04 9.67
CA ARG A 120 -1.24 16.16 8.84
C ARG A 120 -2.06 17.36 9.12
N ASN A 121 -2.09 17.90 9.04
CA ASN A 121 -2.92 18.91 9.12
C ASN A 121 -3.87 19.31 8.63
N LEU A 122 -4.24 19.31 9.10
CA LEU A 122 -5.22 19.38 8.90
C LEU A 122 -5.73 20.30 8.72
N PRO A 123 -5.81 20.63 8.67
CA PRO A 123 -6.24 21.42 8.53
C PRO A 123 -6.73 22.06 8.94
N LYS A 124 -6.67 22.19 9.23
CA LYS A 124 -7.17 22.78 9.69
C LYS A 124 -7.92 23.28 9.62
N GLY A 125 -7.82 23.29 9.61
CA GLY A 125 -8.56 23.64 9.68
C GLY A 125 -9.29 24.01 9.72
N ASP A 126 -9.21 23.63 9.91
CA ASP A 126 -9.95 24.04 10.09
C ASP A 126 -10.45 24.49 10.24
N GLU A 127 -10.12 24.31 10.50
CA GLU A 127 -10.62 24.75 10.81
C GLU A 127 -11.15 25.48 10.70
N ASP A 128 -10.93 25.50 10.68
CA ASP A 128 -11.47 26.21 10.66
C ASP A 128 -12.14 26.67 10.33
N GLU A 129 -12.21 26.48 10.24
CA GLU A 129 -12.86 26.81 9.91
C GLU A 129 -13.66 26.94 9.93
N GLY A 130 -13.62 26.84 10.25
CA GLY A 130 -14.34 26.85 10.32
C GLY A 130 -14.83 26.85 10.43
N ALA A 131 -14.67 26.78 10.64
CA ALA A 131 -15.08 26.82 10.65
C ALA A 131 -15.33 26.76 10.54
#